data_8eb29d62297ba9e5399883e282007979
#
_entry.id   8eb29d62297ba9e5399883e282007979
#
_cell.length_a   1.000
_cell.length_b   1.000
_cell.length_c   1.000
_cell.angle_alpha   90.00
_cell.angle_beta   90.00
_cell.angle_gamma   90.00
#
_symmetry.space_group_name_H-M   'P 1'
#
loop_
_entity.id
_entity.type
_entity.pdbx_description
1 polymer ?
#
loop_
_entity_poly.entity_id
_entity_poly.type
_entity_poly.pdbx_seq_one_letter_code
_entity_poly.pdbx_strand_id
1 'polypeptide(L)'
;MTIVREPRWDDAPRTKVQGVVRHFTAIAASVGWATRILVSSVVSFPAVFCRRSGRSELSAQLYMTGIRTLPVVSVVSLFTGMILALQVGLELRRFNQEIYLGSAVMLSLIREMGPFSCGMCLAACVGSAIAAELGTMKVNDEIAALEIMSISPVRFLAAPRILALTVMAPILAFYCCVAGTVGGGIVGVTQLGVDFGQYMASAVGIAETKDLFVGLLKSTVFGLVIGAVSVSEGFATVLGATGVGKATQRSVIICFLLILMLGYMITRVCYR
;
A
#
# COMPACT_ATOMS: atom_id res chain seq x y z
N MET A 1 29.17 -18.15 -1.39
CA MET A 1 28.81 -16.94 -2.16
C MET A 1 28.02 -17.40 -3.38
N THR A 2 26.70 -17.55 -3.26
CA THR A 2 25.86 -18.14 -4.32
C THR A 2 25.37 -17.01 -5.21
N ILE A 3 25.93 -16.90 -6.39
CA ILE A 3 25.48 -15.96 -7.43
C ILE A 3 24.08 -16.38 -7.85
N VAL A 4 23.06 -15.62 -7.45
CA VAL A 4 21.67 -15.83 -7.86
C VAL A 4 21.56 -15.32 -9.31
N ARG A 5 21.47 -16.22 -10.28
CA ARG A 5 21.18 -15.87 -11.67
C ARG A 5 19.81 -15.20 -11.77
N GLU A 6 19.82 -13.98 -12.29
CA GLU A 6 18.60 -13.21 -12.62
C GLU A 6 17.80 -13.92 -13.72
N PRO A 7 16.47 -13.94 -13.68
CA PRO A 7 15.66 -14.49 -14.77
C PRO A 7 15.77 -13.59 -16.02
N ARG A 8 16.24 -14.18 -17.13
CA ARG A 8 16.39 -13.53 -18.43
C ARG A 8 15.02 -13.43 -19.14
N TRP A 9 14.55 -12.24 -19.42
CA TRP A 9 13.22 -11.96 -19.96
C TRP A 9 13.13 -11.94 -21.50
N ASP A 10 14.18 -12.28 -22.24
CA ASP A 10 14.36 -11.94 -23.67
C ASP A 10 13.78 -12.94 -24.68
N ASP A 11 13.19 -14.07 -24.25
CA ASP A 11 12.62 -15.03 -25.20
C ASP A 11 11.12 -14.79 -25.41
N ALA A 12 10.73 -14.30 -26.58
CA ALA A 12 9.34 -14.12 -26.98
C ALA A 12 8.56 -15.44 -26.96
N PRO A 13 7.33 -15.49 -26.43
CA PRO A 13 6.57 -16.73 -26.35
C PRO A 13 6.07 -17.18 -27.73
N ARG A 14 6.37 -18.42 -28.09
CA ARG A 14 5.93 -19.04 -29.37
C ARG A 14 4.47 -19.49 -29.39
N THR A 15 3.77 -19.49 -28.23
CA THR A 15 2.33 -19.79 -28.13
C THR A 15 1.66 -18.95 -27.05
N LYS A 16 0.36 -18.56 -27.25
CA LYS A 16 -0.41 -17.75 -26.31
C LYS A 16 -0.52 -18.35 -24.89
N VAL A 17 -0.60 -19.67 -24.81
CA VAL A 17 -0.68 -20.40 -23.51
C VAL A 17 0.64 -20.33 -22.74
N GLN A 18 1.78 -20.44 -23.42
CA GLN A 18 3.11 -20.30 -22.79
C GLN A 18 3.32 -18.85 -22.28
N GLY A 19 2.73 -17.85 -22.94
CA GLY A 19 2.76 -16.47 -22.49
C GLY A 19 2.02 -16.26 -21.16
N VAL A 20 0.86 -16.86 -20.98
CA VAL A 20 0.08 -16.77 -19.75
C VAL A 20 0.77 -17.50 -18.59
N VAL A 21 1.22 -18.73 -18.80
CA VAL A 21 1.96 -19.51 -17.78
C VAL A 21 3.23 -18.78 -17.37
N ARG A 22 3.96 -18.18 -18.33
CA ARG A 22 5.18 -17.41 -18.07
C ARG A 22 4.90 -16.11 -17.30
N HIS A 23 3.76 -15.45 -17.52
CA HIS A 23 3.32 -14.32 -16.71
C HIS A 23 3.03 -14.74 -15.25
N PHE A 24 2.35 -15.87 -15.07
CA PHE A 24 2.09 -16.40 -13.73
C PHE A 24 3.36 -16.86 -13.01
N THR A 25 4.28 -17.54 -13.70
CA THR A 25 5.56 -17.94 -13.10
C THR A 25 6.47 -16.74 -12.81
N ALA A 26 6.39 -15.67 -13.63
CA ALA A 26 7.09 -14.43 -13.37
C ALA A 26 6.57 -13.72 -12.13
N ILE A 27 5.25 -13.61 -11.99
CA ILE A 27 4.60 -13.05 -10.79
C ILE A 27 4.96 -13.89 -9.56
N ALA A 28 4.91 -15.21 -9.65
CA ALA A 28 5.29 -16.11 -8.57
C ALA A 28 6.77 -15.98 -8.19
N ALA A 29 7.66 -15.82 -9.16
CA ALA A 29 9.08 -15.58 -8.92
C ALA A 29 9.35 -14.21 -8.28
N SER A 30 8.66 -13.15 -8.74
CA SER A 30 8.73 -11.82 -8.13
C SER A 30 8.22 -11.83 -6.69
N VAL A 31 7.12 -12.54 -6.42
CA VAL A 31 6.59 -12.72 -5.06
C VAL A 31 7.57 -13.50 -4.17
N GLY A 32 8.16 -14.59 -4.68
CA GLY A 32 9.16 -15.37 -3.94
C GLY A 32 10.44 -14.57 -3.63
N TRP A 33 10.88 -13.72 -4.55
CA TRP A 33 12.02 -12.84 -4.32
C TRP A 33 11.68 -11.69 -3.37
N ALA A 34 10.48 -11.08 -3.52
CA ALA A 34 9.93 -10.10 -2.59
C ALA A 34 9.82 -10.65 -1.17
N THR A 35 9.36 -11.90 -1.01
CA THR A 35 9.28 -12.56 0.31
C THR A 35 10.67 -12.73 0.94
N ARG A 36 11.68 -13.03 0.14
CA ARG A 36 13.08 -13.15 0.59
C ARG A 36 13.65 -11.79 1.03
N ILE A 37 13.35 -10.72 0.30
CA ILE A 37 13.70 -9.35 0.68
C ILE A 37 12.98 -8.96 1.97
N LEU A 38 11.70 -9.30 2.10
CA LEU A 38 10.91 -9.08 3.31
C LEU A 38 11.56 -9.72 4.54
N VAL A 39 11.87 -11.00 4.47
CA VAL A 39 12.49 -11.72 5.60
C VAL A 39 13.84 -11.10 5.95
N SER A 40 14.67 -10.79 4.96
CA SER A 40 15.97 -10.15 5.21
C SER A 40 15.86 -8.73 5.75
N SER A 41 14.83 -7.97 5.34
CA SER A 41 14.58 -6.61 5.83
C SER A 41 14.03 -6.62 7.25
N VAL A 42 13.09 -7.52 7.57
CA VAL A 42 12.54 -7.70 8.93
C VAL A 42 13.64 -8.10 9.92
N VAL A 43 14.50 -9.03 9.55
CA VAL A 43 15.67 -9.43 10.38
C VAL A 43 16.66 -8.27 10.56
N SER A 44 16.70 -7.33 9.60
CA SER A 44 17.60 -6.16 9.66
C SER A 44 17.00 -4.95 10.39
N PHE A 45 15.74 -4.98 10.83
CA PHE A 45 15.10 -3.88 11.55
C PHE A 45 15.90 -3.35 12.76
N PRO A 46 16.40 -4.19 13.68
CA PRO A 46 17.17 -3.70 14.81
C PRO A 46 18.46 -2.99 14.37
N ALA A 47 19.07 -3.42 13.27
CA ALA A 47 20.30 -2.81 12.76
C ALA A 47 20.07 -1.40 12.17
N VAL A 48 18.88 -1.12 11.63
CA VAL A 48 18.50 0.23 11.12
C VAL A 48 18.38 1.22 12.27
N PHE A 49 17.81 0.79 13.40
CA PHE A 49 17.68 1.64 14.60
C PHE A 49 18.99 1.94 15.31
N CYS A 50 19.93 1.00 15.31
CA CYS A 50 21.22 1.16 16.00
C CYS A 50 22.21 2.08 15.28
N ARG A 51 22.07 2.29 13.96
CA ARG A 51 22.98 3.12 13.17
C ARG A 51 22.47 4.55 13.01
N ARG A 52 23.28 5.55 13.36
CA ARG A 52 22.92 6.99 13.24
C ARG A 52 22.57 7.40 11.79
N SER A 53 23.26 6.84 10.80
CA SER A 53 22.94 7.01 9.38
C SER A 53 21.62 6.36 8.97
N GLY A 54 21.26 5.21 9.55
CA GLY A 54 19.99 4.53 9.27
C GLY A 54 18.77 5.30 9.80
N ARG A 55 18.93 6.01 10.91
CA ARG A 55 17.85 6.85 11.49
C ARG A 55 17.56 8.08 10.64
N SER A 56 18.59 8.73 10.07
CA SER A 56 18.40 9.86 9.17
C SER A 56 17.67 9.44 7.89
N GLU A 57 18.08 8.31 7.29
CA GLU A 57 17.44 7.78 6.09
C GLU A 57 15.99 7.35 6.39
N LEU A 58 15.75 6.67 7.51
CA LEU A 58 14.39 6.29 7.93
C LEU A 58 13.50 7.53 8.12
N SER A 59 14.00 8.60 8.74
CA SER A 59 13.22 9.83 8.92
C SER A 59 12.86 10.50 7.60
N ALA A 60 13.78 10.50 6.63
CA ALA A 60 13.51 10.99 5.29
C ALA A 60 12.45 10.15 4.57
N GLN A 61 12.53 8.82 4.68
CA GLN A 61 11.56 7.91 4.08
C GLN A 61 10.17 8.02 4.75
N LEU A 62 10.10 8.19 6.08
CA LEU A 62 8.86 8.46 6.80
C LEU A 62 8.21 9.77 6.34
N TYR A 63 9.00 10.82 6.15
CA TYR A 63 8.51 12.10 5.64
C TYR A 63 7.94 11.95 4.22
N MET A 64 8.68 11.29 3.32
CA MET A 64 8.25 11.06 1.93
C MET A 64 6.99 10.20 1.86
N THR A 65 6.92 9.12 2.66
CA THR A 65 5.78 8.21 2.68
C THR A 65 4.56 8.82 3.35
N GLY A 66 4.75 9.57 4.43
CA GLY A 66 3.67 10.14 5.22
C GLY A 66 3.23 11.50 4.71
N ILE A 67 4.07 12.52 4.94
CA ILE A 67 3.65 13.93 4.78
C ILE A 67 3.46 14.29 3.30
N ARG A 68 4.34 13.84 2.42
CA ARG A 68 4.26 14.18 1.00
C ARG A 68 3.05 13.54 0.31
N THR A 69 2.55 12.41 0.82
CA THR A 69 1.37 11.73 0.26
C THR A 69 0.05 12.23 0.87
N LEU A 70 0.09 12.92 2.01
CA LEU A 70 -1.10 13.42 2.70
C LEU A 70 -2.09 14.17 1.79
N PRO A 71 -1.69 15.12 0.90
CA PRO A 71 -2.65 15.84 0.07
C PRO A 71 -3.46 14.91 -0.83
N VAL A 72 -2.80 13.95 -1.47
CA VAL A 72 -3.46 12.97 -2.35
C VAL A 72 -4.39 12.06 -1.55
N VAL A 73 -3.90 11.54 -0.43
CA VAL A 73 -4.68 10.67 0.47
C VAL A 73 -5.89 11.41 1.01
N SER A 74 -5.77 12.70 1.38
CA SER A 74 -6.87 13.53 1.88
C SER A 74 -7.99 13.68 0.85
N VAL A 75 -7.64 14.02 -0.39
CA VAL A 75 -8.62 14.16 -1.46
C VAL A 75 -9.31 12.84 -1.74
N VAL A 76 -8.55 11.76 -1.91
CA VAL A 76 -9.11 10.44 -2.23
C VAL A 76 -10.02 9.94 -1.11
N SER A 77 -9.59 10.05 0.16
CA SER A 77 -10.39 9.56 1.29
C SER A 77 -11.67 10.37 1.50
N LEU A 78 -11.59 11.69 1.34
CA LEU A 78 -12.75 12.57 1.46
C LEU A 78 -13.81 12.23 0.41
N PHE A 79 -13.42 12.11 -0.86
CA PHE A 79 -14.34 11.73 -1.93
C PHE A 79 -14.84 10.29 -1.79
N THR A 80 -14.03 9.35 -1.34
CA THR A 80 -14.47 7.98 -1.05
C THR A 80 -15.58 7.97 0.00
N GLY A 81 -15.42 8.74 1.08
CA GLY A 81 -16.45 8.90 2.10
C GLY A 81 -17.73 9.56 1.58
N MET A 82 -17.60 10.60 0.76
CA MET A 82 -18.73 11.27 0.11
C MET A 82 -19.52 10.32 -0.79
N ILE A 83 -18.83 9.54 -1.63
CA ILE A 83 -19.47 8.57 -2.53
C ILE A 83 -20.16 7.46 -1.75
N LEU A 84 -19.53 6.92 -0.71
CA LEU A 84 -20.13 5.92 0.15
C LEU A 84 -21.39 6.44 0.84
N ALA A 85 -21.30 7.64 1.43
CA ALA A 85 -22.45 8.24 2.12
C ALA A 85 -23.61 8.49 1.17
N LEU A 86 -23.34 8.95 -0.07
CA LEU A 86 -24.38 9.14 -1.06
C LEU A 86 -25.03 7.81 -1.46
N GLN A 87 -24.25 6.79 -1.79
CA GLN A 87 -24.78 5.49 -2.21
C GLN A 87 -25.56 4.80 -1.11
N VAL A 88 -24.95 4.68 0.08
CA VAL A 88 -25.60 4.03 1.22
C VAL A 88 -26.79 4.84 1.71
N GLY A 89 -26.68 6.16 1.71
CA GLY A 89 -27.73 7.06 2.15
C GLY A 89 -28.99 7.00 1.27
N LEU A 90 -28.82 6.93 -0.05
CA LEU A 90 -29.95 6.76 -0.97
C LEU A 90 -30.70 5.44 -0.74
N GLU A 91 -29.98 4.35 -0.43
CA GLU A 91 -30.61 3.08 -0.11
C GLU A 91 -31.29 3.09 1.26
N LEU A 92 -30.65 3.66 2.29
CA LEU A 92 -31.24 3.79 3.63
C LEU A 92 -32.51 4.67 3.62
N ARG A 93 -32.53 5.70 2.79
CA ARG A 93 -33.71 6.57 2.62
C ARG A 93 -34.93 5.82 2.09
N ARG A 94 -34.74 4.83 1.21
CA ARG A 94 -35.84 3.97 0.71
C ARG A 94 -36.52 3.17 1.83
N PHE A 95 -35.79 2.90 2.91
CA PHE A 95 -36.25 2.16 4.07
C PHE A 95 -36.59 3.06 5.28
N ASN A 96 -36.53 4.38 5.14
CA ASN A 96 -36.66 5.34 6.23
C ASN A 96 -35.69 5.09 7.41
N GLN A 97 -34.48 4.64 7.10
CA GLN A 97 -33.45 4.27 8.08
C GLN A 97 -32.20 5.17 8.01
N GLU A 98 -32.39 6.45 7.71
CA GLU A 98 -31.30 7.43 7.53
C GLU A 98 -30.45 7.63 8.79
N ILE A 99 -31.00 7.31 9.95
CA ILE A 99 -30.31 7.40 11.26
C ILE A 99 -29.05 6.52 11.33
N TYR A 100 -29.00 5.44 10.56
CA TYR A 100 -27.88 4.51 10.53
C TYR A 100 -26.81 4.86 9.48
N LEU A 101 -26.92 6.01 8.81
CA LEU A 101 -26.00 6.42 7.75
C LEU A 101 -24.56 6.50 8.27
N GLY A 102 -24.34 7.17 9.40
CA GLY A 102 -23.00 7.33 9.99
C GLY A 102 -22.37 5.99 10.34
N SER A 103 -23.16 5.09 10.92
CA SER A 103 -22.73 3.72 11.27
C SER A 103 -22.29 2.94 10.04
N ALA A 104 -23.09 2.95 8.98
CA ALA A 104 -22.82 2.20 7.78
C ALA A 104 -21.57 2.71 7.04
N VAL A 105 -21.40 4.03 6.95
CA VAL A 105 -20.23 4.68 6.34
C VAL A 105 -18.97 4.38 7.15
N MET A 106 -19.00 4.59 8.46
CA MET A 106 -17.85 4.37 9.34
C MET A 106 -17.39 2.91 9.32
N LEU A 107 -18.34 1.97 9.42
CA LEU A 107 -18.04 0.55 9.39
C LEU A 107 -17.39 0.12 8.06
N SER A 108 -17.94 0.61 6.94
CA SER A 108 -17.38 0.35 5.59
C SER A 108 -15.98 0.91 5.44
N LEU A 109 -15.74 2.12 5.97
CA LEU A 109 -14.41 2.76 5.94
C LEU A 109 -13.40 2.00 6.79
N ILE A 110 -13.73 1.64 8.02
CA ILE A 110 -12.78 0.97 8.93
C ILE A 110 -12.43 -0.42 8.41
N ARG A 111 -13.44 -1.20 7.98
CA ARG A 111 -13.24 -2.60 7.59
C ARG A 111 -12.56 -2.77 6.26
N GLU A 112 -12.91 -1.95 5.24
CA GLU A 112 -12.46 -2.17 3.87
C GLU A 112 -11.91 -0.91 3.20
N MET A 113 -12.73 0.14 3.04
CA MET A 113 -12.43 1.25 2.15
C MET A 113 -11.27 2.12 2.62
N GLY A 114 -11.09 2.31 3.92
CA GLY A 114 -9.95 3.06 4.48
C GLY A 114 -8.60 2.41 4.18
N PRO A 115 -8.36 1.17 4.65
CA PRO A 115 -7.13 0.44 4.34
C PRO A 115 -6.90 0.26 2.83
N PHE A 116 -7.96 -0.01 2.06
CA PHE A 116 -7.88 -0.22 0.62
C PHE A 116 -7.47 1.05 -0.13
N SER A 117 -8.19 2.16 0.07
CA SER A 117 -7.88 3.43 -0.61
C SER A 117 -6.50 3.98 -0.20
N CYS A 118 -6.13 3.85 1.07
CA CYS A 118 -4.79 4.17 1.54
C CYS A 118 -3.71 3.32 0.82
N GLY A 119 -3.89 2.00 0.79
CA GLY A 119 -2.98 1.08 0.12
C GLY A 119 -2.82 1.39 -1.37
N MET A 120 -3.92 1.71 -2.06
CA MET A 120 -3.89 2.12 -3.46
C MET A 120 -3.10 3.40 -3.69
N CYS A 121 -3.34 4.43 -2.87
CA CYS A 121 -2.59 5.69 -2.94
C CYS A 121 -1.09 5.47 -2.67
N LEU A 122 -0.75 4.66 -1.67
CA LEU A 122 0.64 4.34 -1.34
C LEU A 122 1.32 3.54 -2.45
N ALA A 123 0.65 2.57 -3.05
CA ALA A 123 1.19 1.81 -4.17
C ALA A 123 1.46 2.70 -5.40
N ALA A 124 0.52 3.61 -5.72
CA ALA A 124 0.63 4.50 -6.86
C ALA A 124 1.66 5.62 -6.66
N CYS A 125 1.71 6.25 -5.47
CA CYS A 125 2.59 7.38 -5.22
C CYS A 125 3.98 6.95 -4.72
N VAL A 126 4.03 6.16 -3.65
CA VAL A 126 5.29 5.81 -2.98
C VAL A 126 5.90 4.56 -3.61
N GLY A 127 5.10 3.52 -3.85
CA GLY A 127 5.57 2.28 -4.45
C GLY A 127 6.20 2.50 -5.83
N SER A 128 5.53 3.25 -6.70
CA SER A 128 6.06 3.62 -8.01
C SER A 128 7.35 4.44 -7.92
N ALA A 129 7.42 5.40 -6.98
CA ALA A 129 8.60 6.23 -6.77
C ALA A 129 9.81 5.40 -6.30
N ILE A 130 9.60 4.48 -5.36
CA ILE A 130 10.64 3.55 -4.89
C ILE A 130 11.17 2.68 -6.03
N ALA A 131 10.26 2.11 -6.85
CA ALA A 131 10.65 1.29 -7.99
C ALA A 131 11.41 2.10 -9.05
N ALA A 132 11.01 3.37 -9.30
CA ALA A 132 11.71 4.26 -10.20
C ALA A 132 13.12 4.62 -9.71
N GLU A 133 13.23 5.02 -8.44
CA GLU A 133 14.49 5.43 -7.83
C GLU A 133 15.50 4.29 -7.81
N LEU A 134 15.11 3.12 -7.28
CA LEU A 134 15.97 1.95 -7.25
C LEU A 134 16.29 1.42 -8.65
N GLY A 135 15.32 1.51 -9.57
CA GLY A 135 15.52 1.15 -10.97
C GLY A 135 16.55 2.06 -11.66
N THR A 136 16.53 3.36 -11.39
CA THR A 136 17.53 4.31 -11.90
C THR A 136 18.91 4.05 -11.29
N MET A 137 19.00 3.82 -9.99
CA MET A 137 20.26 3.44 -9.31
C MET A 137 20.85 2.13 -9.88
N LYS A 138 19.99 1.16 -10.24
CA LYS A 138 20.42 -0.10 -10.86
C LYS A 138 20.99 0.12 -12.26
N VAL A 139 20.33 0.95 -13.06
CA VAL A 139 20.77 1.28 -14.43
C VAL A 139 22.07 2.09 -14.45
N ASN A 140 22.30 2.91 -13.44
CA ASN A 140 23.52 3.73 -13.30
C ASN A 140 24.67 2.98 -12.60
N ASP A 141 24.55 1.67 -12.36
CA ASP A 141 25.52 0.82 -11.65
C ASP A 141 25.83 1.27 -10.20
N GLU A 142 25.01 2.17 -9.61
CA GLU A 142 25.19 2.62 -8.23
C GLU A 142 25.02 1.48 -7.21
N ILE A 143 24.13 0.52 -7.51
CA ILE A 143 23.93 -0.68 -6.69
C ILE A 143 25.16 -1.59 -6.74
N ALA A 144 25.77 -1.76 -7.92
CA ALA A 144 27.01 -2.51 -8.08
C ALA A 144 28.19 -1.84 -7.34
N ALA A 145 28.25 -0.50 -7.35
CA ALA A 145 29.25 0.25 -6.59
C ALA A 145 29.13 0.02 -5.08
N LEU A 146 27.90 -0.05 -4.53
CA LEU A 146 27.67 -0.40 -3.11
C LEU A 146 28.16 -1.83 -2.78
N GLU A 147 27.93 -2.78 -3.66
CA GLU A 147 28.39 -4.17 -3.49
C GLU A 147 29.91 -4.27 -3.48
N ILE A 148 30.60 -3.54 -4.36
CA ILE A 148 32.07 -3.44 -4.38
C ILE A 148 32.60 -2.87 -3.06
N MET A 149 31.91 -1.89 -2.48
CA MET A 149 32.25 -1.33 -1.16
C MET A 149 31.86 -2.25 0.01
N SER A 150 31.42 -3.48 -0.24
CA SER A 150 30.96 -4.44 0.76
C SER A 150 29.76 -3.96 1.59
N ILE A 151 28.97 -3.02 1.05
CA ILE A 151 27.73 -2.53 1.64
C ILE A 151 26.57 -3.33 1.01
N SER A 152 25.79 -4.03 1.84
CA SER A 152 24.62 -4.78 1.32
C SER A 152 23.51 -3.81 0.88
N PRO A 153 23.12 -3.77 -0.42
CA PRO A 153 22.10 -2.85 -0.92
C PRO A 153 20.73 -3.07 -0.24
N VAL A 154 20.40 -4.32 0.08
CA VAL A 154 19.15 -4.66 0.74
C VAL A 154 19.06 -4.03 2.13
N ARG A 155 20.13 -4.04 2.92
CA ARG A 155 20.13 -3.44 4.26
C ARG A 155 20.16 -1.92 4.22
N PHE A 156 20.83 -1.35 3.24
CA PHE A 156 21.05 0.09 3.15
C PHE A 156 19.88 0.81 2.46
N LEU A 157 19.36 0.26 1.35
CA LEU A 157 18.34 0.88 0.53
C LEU A 157 16.92 0.32 0.78
N ALA A 158 16.78 -1.01 0.90
CA ALA A 158 15.48 -1.63 0.98
C ALA A 158 14.86 -1.54 2.38
N ALA A 159 15.62 -1.85 3.42
CA ALA A 159 15.10 -1.95 4.79
C ALA A 159 14.45 -0.65 5.30
N PRO A 160 15.05 0.55 5.17
CA PRO A 160 14.42 1.79 5.65
C PRO A 160 13.14 2.14 4.87
N ARG A 161 13.07 1.85 3.56
CA ARG A 161 11.88 2.10 2.73
C ARG A 161 10.71 1.19 3.10
N ILE A 162 10.97 -0.11 3.26
CA ILE A 162 9.95 -1.09 3.67
C ILE A 162 9.45 -0.76 5.08
N LEU A 163 10.34 -0.42 6.01
CA LEU A 163 9.98 -0.05 7.36
C LEU A 163 9.12 1.21 7.40
N ALA A 164 9.49 2.23 6.64
CA ALA A 164 8.72 3.47 6.55
C ALA A 164 7.29 3.22 6.04
N LEU A 165 7.12 2.42 4.97
CA LEU A 165 5.81 2.05 4.46
C LEU A 165 5.00 1.23 5.47
N THR A 166 5.62 0.27 6.15
CA THR A 166 4.95 -0.58 7.14
C THR A 166 4.42 0.21 8.33
N VAL A 167 5.17 1.23 8.77
CA VAL A 167 4.78 2.09 9.90
C VAL A 167 3.78 3.17 9.48
N MET A 168 3.96 3.78 8.31
CA MET A 168 3.11 4.89 7.87
C MET A 168 1.77 4.43 7.30
N ALA A 169 1.69 3.23 6.71
CA ALA A 169 0.45 2.73 6.13
C ALA A 169 -0.72 2.65 7.13
N PRO A 170 -0.59 2.10 8.35
CA PRO A 170 -1.68 2.11 9.32
C PRO A 170 -2.05 3.51 9.81
N ILE A 171 -1.08 4.43 9.94
CA ILE A 171 -1.32 5.81 10.34
C ILE A 171 -2.14 6.53 9.27
N LEU A 172 -1.75 6.39 8.00
CA LEU A 172 -2.48 6.97 6.88
C LEU A 172 -3.86 6.32 6.67
N ALA A 173 -4.01 5.01 6.91
CA ALA A 173 -5.29 4.34 6.84
C ALA A 173 -6.26 4.83 7.92
N PHE A 174 -5.77 5.04 9.15
CA PHE A 174 -6.57 5.67 10.20
C PHE A 174 -6.99 7.09 9.79
N TYR A 175 -6.07 7.87 9.25
CA TYR A 175 -6.38 9.20 8.71
C TYR A 175 -7.43 9.13 7.59
N CYS A 176 -7.35 8.14 6.67
CA CYS A 176 -8.36 7.92 5.64
C CYS A 176 -9.75 7.66 6.22
N CYS A 177 -9.84 6.89 7.30
CA CYS A 177 -11.13 6.64 7.97
C CYS A 177 -11.69 7.93 8.53
N VAL A 178 -10.89 8.76 9.20
CA VAL A 178 -11.33 10.04 9.75
C VAL A 178 -11.77 11.02 8.64
N ALA A 179 -10.91 11.22 7.63
CA ALA A 179 -11.21 12.12 6.52
C ALA A 179 -12.42 11.66 5.70
N GLY A 180 -12.56 10.35 5.48
CA GLY A 180 -13.71 9.75 4.79
C GLY A 180 -15.02 9.92 5.59
N THR A 181 -14.98 9.75 6.91
CA THR A 181 -16.15 9.98 7.78
C THR A 181 -16.60 11.43 7.72
N VAL A 182 -15.66 12.38 7.75
CA VAL A 182 -15.96 13.81 7.57
C VAL A 182 -16.59 14.08 6.20
N GLY A 183 -16.00 13.51 5.13
CA GLY A 183 -16.55 13.60 3.78
C GLY A 183 -17.97 13.05 3.68
N GLY A 184 -18.23 11.89 4.29
CA GLY A 184 -19.56 11.30 4.38
C GLY A 184 -20.56 12.16 5.14
N GLY A 185 -20.11 12.82 6.21
CA GLY A 185 -20.94 13.77 6.99
C GLY A 185 -21.35 14.98 6.17
N ILE A 186 -20.45 15.52 5.32
CA ILE A 186 -20.78 16.64 4.44
C ILE A 186 -21.97 16.28 3.52
N VAL A 187 -21.92 15.11 2.88
CA VAL A 187 -23.02 14.64 2.01
C VAL A 187 -24.27 14.29 2.81
N GLY A 188 -24.11 13.66 3.97
CA GLY A 188 -25.22 13.32 4.86
C GLY A 188 -26.05 14.54 5.23
N VAL A 189 -25.39 15.63 5.59
CA VAL A 189 -26.06 16.90 5.96
C VAL A 189 -26.62 17.62 4.74
N THR A 190 -25.82 17.80 3.69
CA THR A 190 -26.18 18.68 2.56
C THR A 190 -27.20 18.08 1.61
N GLN A 191 -27.16 16.76 1.39
CA GLN A 191 -27.98 16.09 0.38
C GLN A 191 -29.06 15.18 0.96
N LEU A 192 -28.82 14.60 2.14
CA LEU A 192 -29.75 13.66 2.75
C LEU A 192 -30.53 14.27 3.91
N GLY A 193 -30.14 15.48 4.38
CA GLY A 193 -30.85 16.19 5.46
C GLY A 193 -30.66 15.56 6.85
N VAL A 194 -29.68 14.73 7.03
CA VAL A 194 -29.36 14.10 8.32
C VAL A 194 -28.65 15.13 9.21
N ASP A 195 -29.04 15.23 10.49
CA ASP A 195 -28.33 16.07 11.42
C ASP A 195 -26.89 15.62 11.64
N PHE A 196 -25.92 16.55 11.61
CA PHE A 196 -24.50 16.25 11.75
C PHE A 196 -24.18 15.60 13.10
N GLY A 197 -24.82 16.06 14.18
CA GLY A 197 -24.65 15.47 15.51
C GLY A 197 -25.08 14.00 15.55
N GLN A 198 -26.25 13.72 14.96
CA GLN A 198 -26.80 12.39 14.86
C GLN A 198 -25.94 11.47 13.98
N TYR A 199 -25.44 11.97 12.83
CA TYR A 199 -24.51 11.25 11.97
C TYR A 199 -23.24 10.86 12.72
N MET A 200 -22.59 11.82 13.41
CA MET A 200 -21.37 11.55 14.16
C MET A 200 -21.61 10.63 15.36
N ALA A 201 -22.69 10.80 16.09
CA ALA A 201 -23.02 9.90 17.19
C ALA A 201 -23.22 8.45 16.73
N SER A 202 -23.90 8.24 15.60
CA SER A 202 -24.10 6.93 15.02
C SER A 202 -22.79 6.34 14.47
N ALA A 203 -21.93 7.15 13.86
CA ALA A 203 -20.64 6.72 13.34
C ALA A 203 -19.69 6.25 14.45
N VAL A 204 -19.55 7.03 15.52
CA VAL A 204 -18.67 6.70 16.65
C VAL A 204 -19.24 5.55 17.47
N GLY A 205 -20.56 5.47 17.63
CA GLY A 205 -21.24 4.44 18.44
C GLY A 205 -21.05 3.00 17.92
N ILE A 206 -20.84 2.82 16.61
CA ILE A 206 -20.67 1.49 16.00
C ILE A 206 -19.18 1.05 15.91
N ALA A 207 -18.24 1.96 16.14
CA ALA A 207 -16.82 1.68 15.97
C ALA A 207 -16.30 0.75 17.06
N GLU A 208 -16.29 -0.55 16.78
CA GLU A 208 -15.70 -1.55 17.66
C GLU A 208 -14.17 -1.51 17.58
N THR A 209 -13.51 -1.69 18.74
CA THR A 209 -12.04 -1.78 18.82
C THR A 209 -11.48 -2.91 17.94
N LYS A 210 -12.23 -4.00 17.79
CA LYS A 210 -11.87 -5.13 16.92
C LYS A 210 -11.77 -4.71 15.46
N ASP A 211 -12.76 -3.96 14.95
CA ASP A 211 -12.79 -3.52 13.56
C ASP A 211 -11.62 -2.58 13.24
N LEU A 212 -11.36 -1.65 14.15
CA LEU A 212 -10.22 -0.74 14.02
C LEU A 212 -8.89 -1.51 13.99
N PHE A 213 -8.71 -2.46 14.90
CA PHE A 213 -7.49 -3.28 14.95
C PHE A 213 -7.28 -4.09 13.67
N VAL A 214 -8.34 -4.72 13.15
CA VAL A 214 -8.28 -5.48 11.88
C VAL A 214 -7.99 -4.57 10.70
N GLY A 215 -8.57 -3.38 10.63
CA GLY A 215 -8.27 -2.38 9.59
C GLY A 215 -6.82 -1.91 9.62
N LEU A 216 -6.27 -1.63 10.81
CA LEU A 216 -4.86 -1.26 10.99
C LEU A 216 -3.91 -2.42 10.66
N LEU A 217 -4.26 -3.64 11.03
CA LEU A 217 -3.50 -4.84 10.67
C LEU A 217 -3.45 -5.02 9.15
N LYS A 218 -4.58 -4.87 8.45
CA LYS A 218 -4.65 -4.91 6.98
C LYS A 218 -3.70 -3.90 6.36
N SER A 219 -3.78 -2.64 6.78
CA SER A 219 -2.97 -1.57 6.23
C SER A 219 -1.47 -1.78 6.50
N THR A 220 -1.10 -2.34 7.66
CA THR A 220 0.28 -2.73 7.97
C THR A 220 0.79 -3.78 6.99
N VAL A 221 -0.01 -4.83 6.73
CA VAL A 221 0.32 -5.86 5.75
C VAL A 221 0.43 -5.28 4.34
N PHE A 222 -0.47 -4.36 3.96
CA PHE A 222 -0.41 -3.69 2.66
C PHE A 222 0.86 -2.85 2.53
N GLY A 223 1.22 -2.05 3.53
CA GLY A 223 2.45 -1.26 3.52
C GLY A 223 3.70 -2.12 3.35
N LEU A 224 3.75 -3.25 4.06
CA LEU A 224 4.83 -4.21 3.99
C LEU A 224 4.94 -4.85 2.59
N VAL A 225 3.82 -5.25 2.00
CA VAL A 225 3.78 -5.85 0.65
C VAL A 225 4.14 -4.83 -0.43
N ILE A 226 3.60 -3.61 -0.34
CA ILE A 226 3.94 -2.52 -1.28
C ILE A 226 5.45 -2.26 -1.25
N GLY A 227 6.04 -2.13 -0.06
CA GLY A 227 7.48 -1.90 0.09
C GLY A 227 8.32 -3.02 -0.54
N ALA A 228 7.96 -4.28 -0.26
CA ALA A 228 8.68 -5.42 -0.78
C ALA A 228 8.61 -5.55 -2.30
N VAL A 229 7.42 -5.40 -2.87
CA VAL A 229 7.20 -5.48 -4.31
C VAL A 229 7.92 -4.34 -5.03
N SER A 230 7.78 -3.11 -4.53
CA SER A 230 8.40 -1.93 -5.16
C SER A 230 9.92 -2.00 -5.17
N VAL A 231 10.52 -2.45 -4.07
CA VAL A 231 11.97 -2.69 -3.98
C VAL A 231 12.38 -3.83 -4.92
N SER A 232 11.62 -4.90 -4.96
CA SER A 232 11.86 -6.06 -5.80
C SER A 232 11.89 -5.68 -7.28
N GLU A 233 10.89 -4.98 -7.77
CA GLU A 233 10.80 -4.54 -9.16
C GLU A 233 11.88 -3.49 -9.51
N GLY A 234 12.22 -2.60 -8.55
CA GLY A 234 13.32 -1.65 -8.72
C GLY A 234 14.67 -2.34 -8.92
N PHE A 235 15.01 -3.31 -8.08
CA PHE A 235 16.26 -4.07 -8.20
C PHE A 235 16.30 -4.98 -9.44
N ALA A 236 15.15 -5.44 -9.93
CA ALA A 236 15.04 -6.25 -11.12
C ALA A 236 15.06 -5.45 -12.44
N THR A 237 15.25 -4.13 -12.37
CA THR A 237 15.28 -3.27 -13.55
C THR A 237 16.46 -3.60 -14.46
N VAL A 238 16.17 -3.78 -15.76
CA VAL A 238 17.12 -3.98 -16.85
C VAL A 238 16.73 -3.04 -18.00
N LEU A 239 17.64 -2.74 -18.92
CA LEU A 239 17.33 -1.99 -20.16
C LEU A 239 17.17 -0.46 -20.02
N GLY A 240 17.92 0.22 -19.16
CA GLY A 240 17.98 1.68 -19.12
C GLY A 240 16.66 2.37 -18.73
N ALA A 241 16.44 3.56 -19.21
CA ALA A 241 15.27 4.39 -18.83
C ALA A 241 13.92 3.73 -19.18
N THR A 242 13.83 3.00 -20.27
CA THR A 242 12.60 2.27 -20.65
C THR A 242 12.32 1.09 -19.69
N GLY A 243 13.35 0.49 -19.12
CA GLY A 243 13.24 -0.54 -18.09
C GLY A 243 12.67 0.02 -16.79
N VAL A 244 13.11 1.21 -16.38
CA VAL A 244 12.58 1.90 -15.19
C VAL A 244 11.08 2.13 -15.30
N GLY A 245 10.60 2.64 -16.44
CA GLY A 245 9.17 2.83 -16.69
C GLY A 245 8.36 1.52 -16.62
N LYS A 246 8.91 0.42 -17.14
CA LYS A 246 8.26 -0.91 -17.03
C LYS A 246 8.28 -1.44 -15.60
N ALA A 247 9.34 -1.23 -14.84
CA ALA A 247 9.44 -1.65 -13.44
C ALA A 247 8.42 -0.91 -12.56
N THR A 248 8.28 0.40 -12.73
CA THR A 248 7.27 1.20 -12.01
C THR A 248 5.85 0.73 -12.31
N GLN A 249 5.52 0.50 -13.58
CA GLN A 249 4.20 0.01 -13.97
C GLN A 249 3.92 -1.38 -13.39
N ARG A 250 4.87 -2.31 -13.46
CA ARG A 250 4.73 -3.66 -12.89
C ARG A 250 4.55 -3.61 -11.38
N SER A 251 5.34 -2.79 -10.70
CA SER A 251 5.23 -2.61 -9.25
C SER A 251 3.81 -2.22 -8.85
N VAL A 252 3.22 -1.22 -9.49
CA VAL A 252 1.85 -0.76 -9.19
C VAL A 252 0.82 -1.86 -9.47
N ILE A 253 0.92 -2.55 -10.62
CA ILE A 253 -0.03 -3.62 -10.97
C ILE A 253 0.03 -4.78 -9.97
N ILE A 254 1.24 -5.24 -9.61
CA ILE A 254 1.42 -6.35 -8.68
C ILE A 254 0.93 -5.95 -7.28
N CYS A 255 1.25 -4.74 -6.81
CA CYS A 255 0.76 -4.22 -5.53
C CYS A 255 -0.76 -4.18 -5.50
N PHE A 256 -1.40 -3.68 -6.55
CA PHE A 256 -2.85 -3.61 -6.65
C PHE A 256 -3.52 -5.00 -6.52
N LEU A 257 -3.03 -5.98 -7.28
CA LEU A 257 -3.55 -7.34 -7.24
C LEU A 257 -3.36 -8.00 -5.86
N LEU A 258 -2.19 -7.78 -5.25
CA LEU A 258 -1.89 -8.34 -3.92
C LEU A 258 -2.73 -7.67 -2.83
N ILE A 259 -2.96 -6.36 -2.88
CA ILE A 259 -3.83 -5.64 -1.94
C ILE A 259 -5.25 -6.21 -1.99
N LEU A 260 -5.82 -6.43 -3.19
CA LEU A 260 -7.15 -7.02 -3.34
C LEU A 260 -7.20 -8.44 -2.77
N MET A 261 -6.23 -9.29 -3.13
CA MET A 261 -6.18 -10.68 -2.71
C MET A 261 -6.01 -10.81 -1.19
N LEU A 262 -5.05 -10.09 -0.63
CA LEU A 262 -4.78 -10.10 0.80
C LEU A 262 -5.89 -9.45 1.61
N GLY A 263 -6.48 -8.35 1.10
CA GLY A 263 -7.64 -7.71 1.71
C GLY A 263 -8.79 -8.70 1.90
N TYR A 264 -9.17 -9.41 0.84
CA TYR A 264 -10.20 -10.45 0.90
C TYR A 264 -9.83 -11.56 1.90
N MET A 265 -8.58 -12.07 1.84
CA MET A 265 -8.12 -13.14 2.71
C MET A 265 -8.18 -12.77 4.19
N ILE A 266 -7.69 -11.57 4.54
CA ILE A 266 -7.70 -11.09 5.93
C ILE A 266 -9.12 -10.91 6.43
N THR A 267 -10.01 -10.31 5.62
CA THR A 267 -11.43 -10.16 5.97
C THR A 267 -12.07 -11.50 6.26
N ARG A 268 -11.88 -12.47 5.36
CA ARG A 268 -12.44 -13.80 5.52
C ARG A 268 -11.97 -14.52 6.80
N VAL A 269 -10.71 -14.32 7.19
CA VAL A 269 -10.13 -14.95 8.39
C VAL A 269 -10.61 -14.25 9.67
N CYS A 270 -10.67 -12.91 9.66
CA CYS A 270 -10.98 -12.14 10.87
C CYS A 270 -12.48 -12.01 11.17
N TYR A 271 -13.34 -12.15 10.16
CA TYR A 271 -14.80 -12.00 10.28
C TYR A 271 -15.60 -13.31 10.02
N ARG A 272 -14.93 -14.43 10.16
CA ARG A 272 -15.57 -15.76 10.06
C ARG A 272 -16.22 -16.22 11.36
#